data_6cf9313c0dba63f88c03bfbd32f505e2
#
_entry.id   6cf9313c0dba63f88c03bfbd32f505e2
#
_cell.length_a   1.000
_cell.length_b   1.000
_cell.length_c   1.000
_cell.angle_alpha   90.00
_cell.angle_beta   90.00
_cell.angle_gamma   90.00
#
_symmetry.space_group_name_H-M   'P 1'
#
loop_
_entity.id
_entity.type
_entity.pdbx_description
1 polymer ?
#
loop_
_entity_poly.entity_id
_entity_poly.type
_entity_poly.pdbx_seq_one_letter_code
_entity_poly.pdbx_strand_id
1 'polypeptide(L)'
;MNVLESYIAIPFFKLFGCSVTTFRLPQLIFSCISLPFFYLLLKKAFDPKTALLGLSLLVISPWHIMISRWGLESNLAPAFLLIGFYFFIKGIYKNKYWIVSAIIYGLSLYSYSITWIVVPLTILVCSIYLFINKQKISLRYVLISGIILFVFALPLILFLLVNTGFISEISNSFISIPELSKIRLSEISISNLFLPKTYYNLFNILINQHDGLIWNSIFDFGLFYKISLPFIILGAVKITSVALCQIKLKKFCIEVIFLLGMSCSLFTCLLIENLNVNKANSLHFYTLIMLTIGIKEAFSIFKKYIIIKKTILLSYAAAFIFFFSFYLSDYNNQISYDFRSGLEDAVQFAKQIPSDICLDSSIYYSQILFYDQTPTDVFLNTVEYSNYPSAFLHVKKFSNYEFGIDSENLDPEKVYIITNDMEYVFLKADFKTETFENYSVAYKM
;
A
#
# COMPACT_ATOMS: atom_id res chain seq x y z
N MET A 1 -13.69 1.72 2.34
CA MET A 1 -13.41 2.32 3.67
C MET A 1 -11.91 2.43 4.02
N ASN A 2 -11.06 2.63 3.03
CA ASN A 2 -9.62 2.86 3.24
C ASN A 2 -9.39 4.36 3.45
N VAL A 3 -9.70 4.87 4.63
CA VAL A 3 -9.77 6.32 4.92
C VAL A 3 -8.63 6.81 5.81
N LEU A 4 -7.79 5.91 6.34
CA LEU A 4 -6.79 6.27 7.35
C LEU A 4 -5.80 7.31 6.82
N GLU A 5 -5.30 7.15 5.59
CA GLU A 5 -4.36 8.09 4.98
C GLU A 5 -4.96 9.48 4.84
N SER A 6 -6.20 9.56 4.34
CA SER A 6 -6.90 10.83 4.19
C SER A 6 -7.07 11.57 5.52
N TYR A 7 -7.47 10.86 6.59
CA TYR A 7 -7.59 11.48 7.92
C TYR A 7 -6.23 11.92 8.49
N ILE A 8 -5.17 11.15 8.27
CA ILE A 8 -3.82 11.52 8.70
C ILE A 8 -3.31 12.72 7.90
N ALA A 9 -3.68 12.86 6.61
CA ALA A 9 -3.26 13.97 5.77
C ALA A 9 -3.89 15.32 6.18
N ILE A 10 -5.08 15.33 6.80
CA ILE A 10 -5.78 16.57 7.19
C ILE A 10 -4.91 17.54 8.01
N PRO A 11 -4.26 17.15 9.13
CA PRO A 11 -3.42 18.05 9.89
C PRO A 11 -2.23 18.58 9.07
N PHE A 12 -1.69 17.79 8.16
CA PHE A 12 -0.60 18.23 7.29
C PHE A 12 -1.07 19.29 6.30
N PHE A 13 -2.22 19.10 5.67
CA PHE A 13 -2.82 20.11 4.78
C PHE A 13 -3.14 21.41 5.53
N LYS A 14 -3.63 21.32 6.77
CA LYS A 14 -3.88 22.51 7.59
C LYS A 14 -2.62 23.27 7.97
N LEU A 15 -1.49 22.57 8.16
CA LEU A 15 -0.23 23.18 8.58
C LEU A 15 0.63 23.68 7.41
N PHE A 16 0.64 22.95 6.30
CA PHE A 16 1.59 23.16 5.19
C PHE A 16 0.90 23.51 3.85
N GLY A 17 -0.42 23.60 3.84
CA GLY A 17 -1.18 23.80 2.61
C GLY A 17 -1.39 22.51 1.80
N CYS A 18 -2.28 22.57 0.81
CA CYS A 18 -2.58 21.46 -0.08
C CYS A 18 -1.55 21.44 -1.22
N SER A 19 -0.73 20.40 -1.28
CA SER A 19 0.24 20.15 -2.33
C SER A 19 0.58 18.66 -2.43
N VAL A 20 1.11 18.21 -3.56
CA VAL A 20 1.57 16.83 -3.77
C VAL A 20 2.60 16.43 -2.70
N THR A 21 3.51 17.32 -2.33
CA THR A 21 4.50 17.06 -1.28
C THR A 21 3.82 16.84 0.06
N THR A 22 2.90 17.72 0.44
CA THR A 22 2.15 17.62 1.70
C THR A 22 1.32 16.34 1.77
N PHE A 23 0.69 15.96 0.65
CA PHE A 23 -0.08 14.70 0.55
C PHE A 23 0.78 13.45 0.79
N ARG A 24 2.06 13.47 0.38
CA ARG A 24 2.99 12.34 0.55
C ARG A 24 3.65 12.28 1.94
N LEU A 25 3.61 13.36 2.73
CA LEU A 25 4.27 13.41 4.05
C LEU A 25 3.80 12.32 5.03
N PRO A 26 2.49 12.04 5.19
CA PRO A 26 2.04 10.96 6.08
C PRO A 26 2.70 9.63 5.76
N GLN A 27 2.71 9.25 4.49
CA GLN A 27 3.31 8.00 4.02
C GLN A 27 4.81 7.94 4.33
N LEU A 28 5.55 9.01 4.02
CA LEU A 28 6.98 9.11 4.32
C LEU A 28 7.26 8.96 5.82
N ILE A 29 6.51 9.68 6.66
CA ILE A 29 6.70 9.67 8.12
C ILE A 29 6.44 8.28 8.70
N PHE A 30 5.33 7.61 8.34
CA PHE A 30 5.03 6.27 8.85
C PHE A 30 6.01 5.23 8.33
N SER A 31 6.49 5.35 7.10
CA SER A 31 7.57 4.52 6.59
C SER A 31 8.86 4.70 7.39
N CYS A 32 9.25 5.95 7.71
CA CYS A 32 10.40 6.24 8.58
C CYS A 32 10.20 5.70 10.00
N ILE A 33 9.00 5.86 10.59
CA ILE A 33 8.67 5.29 11.91
C ILE A 33 8.76 3.76 11.89
N SER A 34 8.46 3.10 10.79
CA SER A 34 8.55 1.65 10.69
C SER A 34 9.99 1.10 10.86
N LEU A 35 11.01 1.88 10.47
CA LEU A 35 12.42 1.47 10.52
C LEU A 35 12.90 1.07 11.92
N PRO A 36 12.77 1.91 12.98
CA PRO A 36 13.14 1.51 14.33
C PRO A 36 12.32 0.32 14.84
N PHE A 37 11.06 0.16 14.44
CA PHE A 37 10.27 -1.00 14.85
C PHE A 37 10.73 -2.30 14.17
N PHE A 38 11.18 -2.26 12.93
CA PHE A 38 11.80 -3.41 12.30
C PHE A 38 13.11 -3.82 12.98
N TYR A 39 13.97 -2.85 13.31
CA TYR A 39 15.16 -3.09 14.11
C TYR A 39 14.83 -3.72 15.46
N LEU A 40 13.86 -3.15 16.20
CA LEU A 40 13.45 -3.63 17.52
C LEU A 40 12.83 -5.04 17.46
N LEU A 41 12.07 -5.35 16.39
CA LEU A 41 11.51 -6.66 16.14
C LEU A 41 12.62 -7.70 15.99
N LEU A 42 13.57 -7.46 15.10
CA LEU A 42 14.70 -8.36 14.86
C LEU A 42 15.63 -8.48 16.06
N LYS A 43 15.89 -7.36 16.77
CA LYS A 43 16.68 -7.38 18.01
C LYS A 43 16.01 -8.22 19.10
N LYS A 44 14.68 -8.19 19.19
CA LYS A 44 13.91 -8.97 20.14
C LYS A 44 13.88 -10.46 19.79
N ALA A 45 13.81 -10.76 18.50
CA ALA A 45 13.71 -12.12 18.00
C ALA A 45 15.06 -12.83 17.93
N PHE A 46 16.11 -12.10 17.57
CA PHE A 46 17.44 -12.65 17.32
C PHE A 46 18.51 -11.93 18.17
N ASP A 47 19.26 -11.02 17.55
CA ASP A 47 20.34 -10.28 18.20
C ASP A 47 20.54 -8.89 17.56
N PRO A 48 21.28 -7.96 18.23
CA PRO A 48 21.47 -6.60 17.70
C PRO A 48 22.20 -6.52 16.35
N LYS A 49 23.14 -7.45 16.07
CA LYS A 49 23.89 -7.47 14.79
C LYS A 49 22.97 -7.89 13.64
N THR A 50 22.13 -8.91 13.87
CA THR A 50 21.09 -9.34 12.93
C THR A 50 20.07 -8.22 12.70
N ALA A 51 19.69 -7.50 13.74
CA ALA A 51 18.77 -6.37 13.63
C ALA A 51 19.35 -5.22 12.81
N LEU A 52 20.64 -4.91 12.99
CA LEU A 52 21.29 -3.86 12.20
C LEU A 52 21.40 -4.26 10.72
N LEU A 53 21.74 -5.52 10.43
CA LEU A 53 21.75 -6.05 9.06
C LEU A 53 20.37 -5.92 8.42
N GLY A 54 19.32 -6.35 9.13
CA GLY A 54 17.96 -6.25 8.61
C GLY A 54 17.51 -4.81 8.37
N LEU A 55 17.82 -3.89 9.30
CA LEU A 55 17.54 -2.48 9.13
C LEU A 55 18.25 -1.92 7.88
N SER A 56 19.52 -2.25 7.68
CA SER A 56 20.28 -1.80 6.52
C SER A 56 19.64 -2.31 5.21
N LEU A 57 19.20 -3.57 5.17
CA LEU A 57 18.51 -4.14 4.01
C LEU A 57 17.15 -3.47 3.75
N LEU A 58 16.39 -3.15 4.80
CA LEU A 58 15.11 -2.44 4.66
C LEU A 58 15.32 -1.03 4.10
N VAL A 59 16.29 -0.28 4.63
CA VAL A 59 16.56 1.10 4.22
C VAL A 59 16.97 1.21 2.76
N ILE A 60 17.74 0.24 2.25
CA ILE A 60 18.22 0.26 0.86
C ILE A 60 17.28 -0.49 -0.09
N SER A 61 16.20 -1.12 0.39
CA SER A 61 15.33 -1.92 -0.50
C SER A 61 14.52 -1.03 -1.44
N PRO A 62 14.46 -1.33 -2.74
CA PRO A 62 13.63 -0.62 -3.69
C PRO A 62 12.17 -0.54 -3.24
N TRP A 63 11.59 -1.67 -2.78
CA TRP A 63 10.22 -1.71 -2.29
C TRP A 63 9.94 -0.63 -1.23
N HIS A 64 10.75 -0.55 -0.17
CA HIS A 64 10.50 0.39 0.93
C HIS A 64 10.68 1.84 0.50
N ILE A 65 11.66 2.12 -0.37
CA ILE A 65 11.90 3.46 -0.91
C ILE A 65 10.71 3.90 -1.78
N MET A 66 10.24 3.03 -2.68
CA MET A 66 9.13 3.35 -3.59
C MET A 66 7.83 3.57 -2.83
N ILE A 67 7.44 2.66 -1.93
CA ILE A 67 6.19 2.83 -1.15
C ILE A 67 6.23 4.03 -0.21
N SER A 68 7.41 4.44 0.29
CA SER A 68 7.55 5.59 1.18
C SER A 68 7.30 6.93 0.51
N ARG A 69 7.42 7.02 -0.82
CA ARG A 69 7.28 8.24 -1.61
C ARG A 69 5.95 8.38 -2.33
N TRP A 70 5.11 7.35 -2.28
CA TRP A 70 3.84 7.34 -2.97
C TRP A 70 2.68 7.33 -1.96
N GLY A 71 1.95 8.46 -1.89
CA GLY A 71 0.73 8.60 -1.09
C GLY A 71 -0.38 7.71 -1.66
N LEU A 72 -0.47 6.50 -1.15
CA LEU A 72 -1.49 5.52 -1.50
C LEU A 72 -1.87 4.75 -0.23
N GLU A 73 -3.17 4.62 0.03
CA GLU A 73 -3.67 4.00 1.25
C GLU A 73 -3.10 2.59 1.54
N SER A 74 -2.85 1.79 0.48
CA SER A 74 -2.23 0.46 0.62
C SER A 74 -0.79 0.48 1.09
N ASN A 75 -0.07 1.58 0.83
CA ASN A 75 1.34 1.73 1.20
C ASN A 75 1.52 2.07 2.68
N LEU A 76 0.48 2.58 3.33
CA LEU A 76 0.47 2.83 4.77
C LEU A 76 0.34 1.53 5.58
N ALA A 77 -0.34 0.52 5.04
CA ALA A 77 -0.59 -0.75 5.71
C ALA A 77 0.68 -1.47 6.22
N PRO A 78 1.79 -1.59 5.46
CA PRO A 78 3.00 -2.27 5.93
C PRO A 78 3.58 -1.71 7.23
N ALA A 79 3.58 -0.38 7.39
CA ALA A 79 4.08 0.25 8.61
C ALA A 79 3.23 -0.13 9.83
N PHE A 80 1.90 -0.03 9.71
CA PHE A 80 0.99 -0.41 10.79
C PHE A 80 1.03 -1.91 11.09
N LEU A 81 1.09 -2.77 10.07
CA LEU A 81 1.19 -4.22 10.24
C LEU A 81 2.49 -4.60 10.97
N LEU A 82 3.62 -4.03 10.58
CA LEU A 82 4.92 -4.26 11.21
C LEU A 82 4.93 -3.79 12.67
N ILE A 83 4.44 -2.57 12.95
CA ILE A 83 4.40 -2.01 14.31
C ILE A 83 3.45 -2.83 15.18
N GLY A 84 2.25 -3.17 14.67
CA GLY A 84 1.29 -4.04 15.35
C GLY A 84 1.89 -5.41 15.68
N PHE A 85 2.61 -6.01 14.75
CA PHE A 85 3.28 -7.30 14.92
C PHE A 85 4.43 -7.22 15.95
N TYR A 86 5.21 -6.16 15.94
CA TYR A 86 6.22 -5.91 16.99
C TYR A 86 5.60 -5.88 18.38
N PHE A 87 4.50 -5.13 18.57
CA PHE A 87 3.83 -5.07 19.85
C PHE A 87 3.13 -6.37 20.22
N PHE A 88 2.63 -7.13 19.25
CA PHE A 88 2.11 -8.48 19.47
C PHE A 88 3.19 -9.39 20.06
N ILE A 89 4.37 -9.44 19.46
CA ILE A 89 5.52 -10.21 19.94
C ILE A 89 5.99 -9.72 21.32
N LYS A 90 6.06 -8.40 21.50
CA LYS A 90 6.42 -7.81 22.81
C LYS A 90 5.41 -8.17 23.90
N GLY A 91 4.14 -8.32 23.52
CA GLY A 91 3.04 -8.75 24.39
C GLY A 91 3.19 -10.16 24.92
N ILE A 92 3.85 -11.07 24.20
CA ILE A 92 4.16 -12.42 24.67
C ILE A 92 4.97 -12.40 25.99
N TYR A 93 5.87 -11.43 26.12
CA TYR A 93 6.71 -11.26 27.31
C TYR A 93 6.10 -10.34 28.37
N LYS A 94 5.28 -9.36 27.93
CA LYS A 94 4.58 -8.40 28.81
C LYS A 94 3.20 -8.12 28.22
N ASN A 95 2.18 -8.84 28.66
CA ASN A 95 0.84 -8.89 28.07
C ASN A 95 0.18 -7.51 27.84
N LYS A 96 0.52 -6.47 28.64
CA LYS A 96 0.01 -5.10 28.43
C LYS A 96 0.26 -4.54 27.02
N TYR A 97 1.29 -5.01 26.30
CA TYR A 97 1.59 -4.54 24.95
C TYR A 97 0.63 -5.08 23.89
N TRP A 98 -0.18 -6.10 24.21
CA TRP A 98 -1.27 -6.53 23.31
C TRP A 98 -2.33 -5.45 23.14
N ILE A 99 -2.57 -4.59 24.16
CA ILE A 99 -3.42 -3.41 24.03
C ILE A 99 -2.90 -2.48 22.93
N VAL A 100 -1.59 -2.17 22.94
CA VAL A 100 -0.96 -1.33 21.92
C VAL A 100 -1.06 -2.00 20.53
N SER A 101 -0.77 -3.30 20.47
CA SER A 101 -0.92 -4.09 19.25
C SER A 101 -2.35 -4.01 18.69
N ALA A 102 -3.36 -4.14 19.55
CA ALA A 102 -4.77 -4.07 19.17
C ALA A 102 -5.16 -2.69 18.61
N ILE A 103 -4.66 -1.61 19.21
CA ILE A 103 -4.90 -0.25 18.71
C ILE A 103 -4.28 -0.08 17.31
N ILE A 104 -3.00 -0.46 17.14
CA ILE A 104 -2.28 -0.31 15.87
C ILE A 104 -2.90 -1.20 14.78
N TYR A 105 -3.24 -2.45 15.09
CA TYR A 105 -3.95 -3.32 14.17
C TYR A 105 -5.38 -2.82 13.86
N GLY A 106 -6.08 -2.27 14.85
CA GLY A 106 -7.38 -1.62 14.65
C GLY A 106 -7.31 -0.47 13.66
N LEU A 107 -6.29 0.41 13.80
CA LEU A 107 -6.03 1.48 12.83
C LEU A 107 -5.70 0.92 11.44
N SER A 108 -4.91 -0.17 11.36
CA SER A 108 -4.56 -0.77 10.08
C SER A 108 -5.77 -1.25 9.26
N LEU A 109 -6.89 -1.59 9.93
CA LEU A 109 -8.13 -1.98 9.24
C LEU A 109 -8.68 -0.87 8.32
N TYR A 110 -8.34 0.39 8.60
CA TYR A 110 -8.74 1.54 7.80
C TYR A 110 -7.67 2.02 6.81
N SER A 111 -6.50 1.36 6.79
CA SER A 111 -5.46 1.65 5.81
C SER A 111 -5.74 0.92 4.49
N TYR A 112 -6.02 -0.38 4.53
CA TYR A 112 -6.25 -1.17 3.32
C TYR A 112 -7.10 -2.42 3.59
N SER A 113 -8.04 -2.73 2.70
CA SER A 113 -9.03 -3.80 2.90
C SER A 113 -8.42 -5.20 3.12
N ILE A 114 -7.23 -5.47 2.63
CA ILE A 114 -6.51 -6.75 2.85
C ILE A 114 -6.25 -7.02 4.33
N THR A 115 -6.10 -5.96 5.14
CA THR A 115 -5.87 -6.07 6.59
C THR A 115 -7.09 -6.66 7.31
N TRP A 116 -8.28 -6.57 6.72
CA TRP A 116 -9.51 -7.18 7.29
C TRP A 116 -9.43 -8.71 7.37
N ILE A 117 -8.56 -9.32 6.57
CA ILE A 117 -8.33 -10.76 6.56
C ILE A 117 -7.02 -11.10 7.27
N VAL A 118 -5.91 -10.46 6.88
CA VAL A 118 -4.59 -10.83 7.39
C VAL A 118 -4.44 -10.58 8.89
N VAL A 119 -5.02 -9.48 9.42
CA VAL A 119 -4.90 -9.14 10.84
C VAL A 119 -5.62 -10.15 11.74
N PRO A 120 -6.95 -10.40 11.59
CA PRO A 120 -7.63 -11.36 12.43
C PRO A 120 -7.09 -12.77 12.27
N LEU A 121 -6.73 -13.19 11.04
CA LEU A 121 -6.15 -14.50 10.78
C LEU A 121 -4.79 -14.66 11.50
N THR A 122 -3.90 -13.67 11.39
CA THR A 122 -2.59 -13.69 12.06
C THR A 122 -2.75 -13.74 13.58
N ILE A 123 -3.62 -12.91 14.15
CA ILE A 123 -3.87 -12.88 15.60
C ILE A 123 -4.43 -14.23 16.05
N LEU A 124 -5.40 -14.79 15.34
CA LEU A 124 -6.03 -16.06 15.68
C LEU A 124 -5.00 -17.19 15.67
N VAL A 125 -4.30 -17.38 14.55
CA VAL A 125 -3.36 -18.50 14.35
C VAL A 125 -2.19 -18.40 15.33
N CYS A 126 -1.63 -17.20 15.52
CA CYS A 126 -0.57 -17.00 16.50
C CYS A 126 -1.04 -17.18 17.94
N SER A 127 -2.27 -16.77 18.30
CA SER A 127 -2.84 -16.99 19.64
C SER A 127 -3.07 -18.46 19.93
N ILE A 128 -3.55 -19.25 18.95
CA ILE A 128 -3.67 -20.71 19.07
C ILE A 128 -2.29 -21.33 19.34
N TYR A 129 -1.25 -20.92 18.61
CA TYR A 129 0.11 -21.41 18.83
C TYR A 129 0.63 -21.05 20.25
N LEU A 130 0.39 -19.85 20.74
CA LEU A 130 0.75 -19.43 22.11
C LEU A 130 0.02 -20.27 23.16
N PHE A 131 -1.26 -20.55 22.96
CA PHE A 131 -2.07 -21.36 23.85
C PHE A 131 -1.56 -22.81 23.91
N ILE A 132 -1.31 -23.45 22.76
CA ILE A 132 -0.76 -24.81 22.66
C ILE A 132 0.58 -24.91 23.40
N ASN A 133 1.44 -23.88 23.27
CA ASN A 133 2.75 -23.83 23.92
C ASN A 133 2.70 -23.31 25.37
N LYS A 134 1.51 -23.24 25.99
CA LYS A 134 1.28 -22.88 27.40
C LYS A 134 1.99 -21.58 27.80
N GLN A 135 2.04 -20.57 26.89
CA GLN A 135 2.59 -19.28 27.23
C GLN A 135 1.72 -18.58 28.28
N LYS A 136 2.35 -17.79 29.17
CA LYS A 136 1.64 -17.06 30.23
C LYS A 136 0.79 -15.95 29.60
N ILE A 137 -0.48 -16.24 29.40
CA ILE A 137 -1.46 -15.33 28.81
C ILE A 137 -2.39 -14.81 29.90
N SER A 138 -2.43 -13.50 30.07
CA SER A 138 -3.39 -12.86 30.98
C SER A 138 -4.72 -12.61 30.25
N LEU A 139 -5.77 -13.30 30.70
CA LEU A 139 -7.11 -13.17 30.13
C LEU A 139 -7.61 -11.71 30.10
N ARG A 140 -7.27 -10.93 31.14
CA ARG A 140 -7.62 -9.51 31.21
C ARG A 140 -7.11 -8.72 29.98
N TYR A 141 -5.86 -8.89 29.60
CA TYR A 141 -5.28 -8.16 28.45
C TYR A 141 -5.79 -8.70 27.11
N VAL A 142 -6.09 -10.00 27.02
CA VAL A 142 -6.73 -10.58 25.84
C VAL A 142 -8.12 -9.98 25.63
N LEU A 143 -8.94 -9.95 26.70
CA LEU A 143 -10.29 -9.38 26.62
C LEU A 143 -10.26 -7.89 26.26
N ILE A 144 -9.41 -7.08 26.91
CA ILE A 144 -9.28 -5.65 26.59
C ILE A 144 -8.86 -5.47 25.13
N SER A 145 -7.86 -6.22 24.66
CA SER A 145 -7.41 -6.16 23.27
C SER A 145 -8.47 -6.59 22.28
N GLY A 146 -9.23 -7.63 22.61
CA GLY A 146 -10.37 -8.10 21.81
C GLY A 146 -11.48 -7.04 21.70
N ILE A 147 -11.83 -6.40 22.81
CA ILE A 147 -12.82 -5.31 22.83
C ILE A 147 -12.33 -4.13 21.96
N ILE A 148 -11.07 -3.74 22.08
CA ILE A 148 -10.50 -2.66 21.26
C ILE A 148 -10.59 -3.00 19.78
N LEU A 149 -10.14 -4.20 19.38
CA LEU A 149 -10.22 -4.63 17.98
C LEU A 149 -11.66 -4.69 17.49
N PHE A 150 -12.59 -5.17 18.32
CA PHE A 150 -14.02 -5.23 17.99
C PHE A 150 -14.59 -3.82 17.77
N VAL A 151 -14.26 -2.84 18.63
CA VAL A 151 -14.70 -1.45 18.47
C VAL A 151 -14.20 -0.86 17.16
N PHE A 152 -12.93 -1.10 16.80
CA PHE A 152 -12.41 -0.68 15.49
C PHE A 152 -13.06 -1.43 14.31
N ALA A 153 -13.34 -2.72 14.46
CA ALA A 153 -13.94 -3.53 13.41
C ALA A 153 -15.44 -3.29 13.23
N LEU A 154 -16.15 -2.80 14.25
CA LEU A 154 -17.61 -2.68 14.25
C LEU A 154 -18.16 -1.88 13.04
N PRO A 155 -17.64 -0.69 12.68
CA PRO A 155 -18.12 0.03 11.50
C PRO A 155 -17.92 -0.76 10.21
N LEU A 156 -16.82 -1.53 10.11
CA LEU A 156 -16.51 -2.37 8.95
C LEU A 156 -17.42 -3.60 8.88
N ILE A 157 -17.73 -4.20 10.02
CA ILE A 157 -18.70 -5.31 10.13
C ILE A 157 -20.08 -4.83 9.69
N LEU A 158 -20.54 -3.68 10.17
CA LEU A 158 -21.83 -3.10 9.76
C LEU A 158 -21.83 -2.82 8.25
N PHE A 159 -20.75 -2.23 7.71
CA PHE A 159 -20.61 -2.02 6.27
C PHE A 159 -20.72 -3.34 5.47
N LEU A 160 -20.09 -4.41 5.95
CA LEU A 160 -20.17 -5.71 5.30
C LEU A 160 -21.58 -6.29 5.37
N LEU A 161 -22.24 -6.22 6.53
CA LEU A 161 -23.59 -6.75 6.73
C LEU A 161 -24.62 -6.04 5.83
N VAL A 162 -24.52 -4.72 5.65
CA VAL A 162 -25.36 -3.97 4.71
C VAL A 162 -25.07 -4.41 3.27
N ASN A 163 -23.79 -4.43 2.88
CA ASN A 163 -23.40 -4.66 1.49
C ASN A 163 -23.39 -6.15 1.07
N THR A 164 -23.68 -7.06 1.98
CA THR A 164 -23.96 -8.48 1.70
C THR A 164 -25.44 -8.82 1.82
N GLY A 165 -26.30 -7.82 2.09
CA GLY A 165 -27.76 -8.00 2.15
C GLY A 165 -28.28 -8.65 3.44
N PHE A 166 -27.44 -8.79 4.49
CA PHE A 166 -27.90 -9.31 5.80
C PHE A 166 -28.74 -8.31 6.59
N ILE A 167 -28.48 -7.01 6.44
CA ILE A 167 -29.26 -5.92 7.04
C ILE A 167 -29.51 -4.85 5.97
N SER A 168 -30.61 -4.12 6.09
CA SER A 168 -30.91 -2.97 5.25
C SER A 168 -29.90 -1.83 5.48
N GLU A 169 -29.83 -0.89 4.55
CA GLU A 169 -29.02 0.31 4.69
C GLU A 169 -29.26 1.03 6.01
N ILE A 170 -28.21 1.61 6.56
CA ILE A 170 -28.27 2.39 7.80
C ILE A 170 -28.14 3.85 7.42
N SER A 171 -29.17 4.64 7.73
CA SER A 171 -29.13 6.09 7.53
C SER A 171 -29.72 6.79 8.76
N ASN A 172 -28.86 7.47 9.51
CA ASN A 172 -29.26 8.31 10.64
C ASN A 172 -28.31 9.51 10.74
N SER A 173 -28.54 10.43 11.70
CA SER A 173 -27.75 11.64 11.87
C SER A 173 -26.26 11.43 12.17
N PHE A 174 -25.85 10.23 12.59
CA PHE A 174 -24.47 9.92 12.98
C PHE A 174 -23.75 9.02 11.99
N ILE A 175 -24.46 8.07 11.35
CA ILE A 175 -23.88 7.06 10.47
C ILE A 175 -24.79 6.87 9.26
N SER A 176 -24.20 6.94 8.08
CA SER A 176 -24.84 6.55 6.83
C SER A 176 -24.00 5.46 6.15
N ILE A 177 -24.60 4.28 5.97
CA ILE A 177 -23.99 3.13 5.27
C ILE A 177 -24.96 2.73 4.18
N PRO A 178 -24.79 3.22 2.95
CA PRO A 178 -25.63 2.85 1.83
C PRO A 178 -25.31 1.45 1.32
N GLU A 179 -26.27 0.83 0.66
CA GLU A 179 -26.05 -0.35 -0.16
C GLU A 179 -25.37 0.08 -1.48
N LEU A 180 -24.17 -0.43 -1.72
CA LEU A 180 -23.36 -0.09 -2.89
C LEU A 180 -23.60 -1.09 -4.02
N SER A 181 -23.73 -0.62 -5.23
CA SER A 181 -23.86 -1.45 -6.44
C SER A 181 -22.66 -2.37 -6.69
N LYS A 182 -21.46 -1.98 -6.20
CA LYS A 182 -20.22 -2.75 -6.29
C LYS A 182 -19.31 -2.43 -5.11
N ILE A 183 -18.72 -3.46 -4.51
CA ILE A 183 -17.75 -3.33 -3.40
C ILE A 183 -16.40 -3.92 -3.78
N ARG A 184 -15.30 -3.38 -3.24
CA ARG A 184 -13.93 -3.87 -3.49
C ARG A 184 -13.68 -5.30 -3.04
N LEU A 185 -14.46 -5.80 -2.06
CA LEU A 185 -14.36 -7.17 -1.57
C LEU A 185 -14.74 -8.22 -2.62
N SER A 186 -15.41 -7.85 -3.70
CA SER A 186 -15.72 -8.77 -4.81
C SER A 186 -14.49 -9.39 -5.47
N GLU A 187 -13.30 -8.76 -5.32
CA GLU A 187 -12.03 -9.30 -5.82
C GLU A 187 -11.46 -10.41 -4.92
N ILE A 188 -11.99 -10.59 -3.72
CA ILE A 188 -11.50 -11.55 -2.72
C ILE A 188 -12.48 -12.72 -2.66
N SER A 189 -12.00 -13.91 -3.04
CA SER A 189 -12.81 -15.12 -3.05
C SER A 189 -11.99 -16.36 -2.76
N ILE A 190 -12.60 -17.35 -2.08
CA ILE A 190 -12.02 -18.68 -1.90
C ILE A 190 -11.84 -19.38 -3.25
N SER A 191 -12.67 -19.10 -4.25
CA SER A 191 -12.55 -19.65 -5.60
C SER A 191 -11.20 -19.29 -6.24
N ASN A 192 -10.60 -18.15 -5.89
CA ASN A 192 -9.30 -17.72 -6.41
C ASN A 192 -8.15 -18.67 -6.05
N LEU A 193 -8.30 -19.47 -4.99
CA LEU A 193 -7.36 -20.56 -4.64
C LEU A 193 -7.23 -21.63 -5.74
N PHE A 194 -8.21 -21.74 -6.62
CA PHE A 194 -8.23 -22.72 -7.70
C PHE A 194 -7.85 -22.12 -9.06
N LEU A 195 -7.52 -20.81 -9.11
CA LEU A 195 -7.13 -20.13 -10.35
C LEU A 195 -5.61 -20.18 -10.55
N PRO A 196 -5.10 -20.76 -11.65
CA PRO A 196 -3.67 -20.76 -11.98
C PRO A 196 -3.04 -19.37 -12.01
N LYS A 197 -3.82 -18.35 -12.45
CA LYS A 197 -3.41 -16.95 -12.51
C LYS A 197 -2.96 -16.41 -11.16
N THR A 198 -3.63 -16.79 -10.06
CA THR A 198 -3.29 -16.34 -8.72
C THR A 198 -1.90 -16.82 -8.29
N TYR A 199 -1.58 -18.08 -8.58
CA TYR A 199 -0.26 -18.64 -8.32
C TYR A 199 0.81 -18.02 -9.20
N TYR A 200 0.51 -17.77 -10.48
CA TYR A 200 1.41 -17.09 -11.39
C TYR A 200 1.75 -15.67 -10.91
N ASN A 201 0.75 -14.89 -10.49
CA ASN A 201 0.96 -13.55 -9.95
C ASN A 201 1.80 -13.59 -8.67
N LEU A 202 1.50 -14.52 -7.75
CA LEU A 202 2.28 -14.70 -6.52
C LEU A 202 3.73 -15.13 -6.81
N PHE A 203 3.93 -16.03 -7.77
CA PHE A 203 5.25 -16.44 -8.23
C PHE A 203 6.04 -15.25 -8.78
N ASN A 204 5.43 -14.40 -9.61
CA ASN A 204 6.08 -13.20 -10.14
C ASN A 204 6.51 -12.24 -9.03
N ILE A 205 5.67 -12.02 -8.02
CA ILE A 205 6.00 -11.14 -6.89
C ILE A 205 7.14 -11.73 -6.04
N LEU A 206 7.13 -13.03 -5.77
CA LEU A 206 8.12 -13.66 -4.88
C LEU A 206 9.46 -13.95 -5.57
N ILE A 207 9.44 -14.39 -6.82
CA ILE A 207 10.62 -14.85 -7.54
C ILE A 207 11.15 -13.77 -8.47
N ASN A 208 10.31 -13.24 -9.34
CA ASN A 208 10.69 -12.17 -10.26
C ASN A 208 10.73 -10.80 -9.58
N GLN A 209 10.12 -10.67 -8.40
CA GLN A 209 10.04 -9.44 -7.59
C GLN A 209 9.42 -8.28 -8.38
N HIS A 210 8.39 -8.58 -9.19
CA HIS A 210 7.79 -7.65 -10.13
C HIS A 210 6.37 -8.08 -10.48
N ASP A 211 5.46 -7.13 -10.73
CA ASP A 211 4.06 -7.35 -11.08
C ASP A 211 3.63 -6.74 -12.43
N GLY A 212 4.55 -6.18 -13.18
CA GLY A 212 4.28 -5.52 -14.46
C GLY A 212 3.88 -4.05 -14.33
N LEU A 213 3.69 -3.53 -13.11
CA LEU A 213 3.30 -2.15 -12.87
C LEU A 213 4.52 -1.32 -12.48
N ILE A 214 4.89 -0.37 -13.31
CA ILE A 214 6.11 0.43 -13.15
C ILE A 214 6.12 1.21 -11.82
N TRP A 215 4.98 1.64 -11.33
CA TRP A 215 4.85 2.36 -10.06
C TRP A 215 5.01 1.47 -8.82
N ASN A 216 4.90 0.16 -8.95
CA ASN A 216 5.04 -0.80 -7.85
C ASN A 216 6.45 -1.36 -7.71
N SER A 217 7.13 -1.58 -8.83
CA SER A 217 8.46 -2.18 -8.87
C SER A 217 9.17 -1.89 -10.19
N ILE A 218 10.47 -1.71 -10.12
CA ILE A 218 11.32 -1.54 -11.30
C ILE A 218 11.86 -2.91 -11.70
N PHE A 219 11.56 -3.34 -12.93
CA PHE A 219 11.85 -4.69 -13.41
C PHE A 219 13.30 -5.14 -13.18
N ASP A 220 14.27 -4.28 -13.48
CA ASP A 220 15.69 -4.64 -13.42
C ASP A 220 16.19 -4.83 -11.98
N PHE A 221 15.63 -4.13 -11.02
CA PHE A 221 16.05 -4.18 -9.63
C PHE A 221 15.21 -5.16 -8.78
N GLY A 222 13.90 -5.23 -9.02
CA GLY A 222 12.96 -5.95 -8.18
C GLY A 222 12.69 -5.25 -6.84
N LEU A 223 11.97 -5.93 -5.94
CA LEU A 223 11.56 -5.38 -4.64
C LEU A 223 12.71 -5.32 -3.61
N PHE A 224 13.59 -6.32 -3.63
CA PHE A 224 14.69 -6.50 -2.65
C PHE A 224 16.03 -6.73 -3.32
N TYR A 225 16.18 -6.29 -4.57
CA TYR A 225 17.20 -6.68 -5.54
C TYR A 225 17.14 -8.16 -5.93
N LYS A 226 17.26 -8.44 -7.22
CA LYS A 226 17.19 -9.81 -7.74
C LYS A 226 18.25 -10.74 -7.14
N ILE A 227 19.41 -10.19 -6.75
CA ILE A 227 20.49 -10.92 -6.06
C ILE A 227 20.07 -11.44 -4.68
N SER A 228 18.95 -10.98 -4.11
CA SER A 228 18.46 -11.41 -2.80
C SER A 228 17.80 -12.76 -2.82
N LEU A 229 17.34 -13.26 -3.95
CA LEU A 229 16.55 -14.49 -4.06
C LEU A 229 17.22 -15.71 -3.40
N PRO A 230 18.50 -16.02 -3.65
CA PRO A 230 19.19 -17.14 -3.00
C PRO A 230 19.21 -17.00 -1.46
N PHE A 231 19.39 -15.77 -0.96
CA PHE A 231 19.40 -15.51 0.48
C PHE A 231 18.00 -15.59 1.10
N ILE A 232 16.96 -15.14 0.39
CA ILE A 232 15.56 -15.30 0.83
C ILE A 232 15.25 -16.79 1.00
N ILE A 233 15.61 -17.62 0.02
CA ILE A 233 15.43 -19.07 0.07
C ILE A 233 16.23 -19.68 1.22
N LEU A 234 17.51 -19.33 1.38
CA LEU A 234 18.35 -19.82 2.46
C LEU A 234 17.79 -19.45 3.84
N GLY A 235 17.28 -18.22 3.99
CA GLY A 235 16.65 -17.77 5.24
C GLY A 235 15.32 -18.47 5.52
N ALA A 236 14.50 -18.72 4.50
CA ALA A 236 13.27 -19.49 4.61
C ALA A 236 13.57 -20.92 5.08
N VAL A 237 14.54 -21.59 4.47
CA VAL A 237 14.98 -22.95 4.86
C VAL A 237 15.49 -22.92 6.31
N LYS A 238 16.31 -21.93 6.68
CA LYS A 238 16.85 -21.83 8.05
C LYS A 238 15.77 -21.63 9.10
N ILE A 239 14.87 -20.66 8.90
CA ILE A 239 13.77 -20.38 9.84
C ILE A 239 12.87 -21.61 9.96
N THR A 240 12.52 -22.25 8.86
CA THR A 240 11.69 -23.46 8.85
C THR A 240 12.39 -24.64 9.58
N SER A 241 13.67 -24.85 9.34
CA SER A 241 14.44 -25.90 10.00
C SER A 241 14.49 -25.70 11.52
N VAL A 242 14.74 -24.47 11.99
CA VAL A 242 14.72 -24.13 13.40
C VAL A 242 13.34 -24.34 14.00
N ALA A 243 12.30 -23.85 13.34
CA ALA A 243 10.91 -23.99 13.77
C ALA A 243 10.50 -25.48 13.92
N LEU A 244 10.78 -26.31 12.92
CA LEU A 244 10.47 -27.73 12.95
C LEU A 244 11.24 -28.46 14.06
N CYS A 245 12.50 -28.14 14.29
CA CYS A 245 13.30 -28.70 15.40
C CYS A 245 12.66 -28.35 16.75
N GLN A 246 12.30 -27.09 16.97
CA GLN A 246 11.70 -26.65 18.24
C GLN A 246 10.29 -27.25 18.47
N ILE A 247 9.48 -27.36 17.41
CA ILE A 247 8.17 -28.02 17.48
C ILE A 247 8.34 -29.48 17.90
N LYS A 248 9.29 -30.24 17.31
CA LYS A 248 9.59 -31.61 17.72
C LYS A 248 10.00 -31.71 19.20
N LEU A 249 10.74 -30.71 19.68
CA LEU A 249 11.15 -30.63 21.09
C LEU A 249 10.05 -30.08 22.03
N LYS A 250 8.87 -29.78 21.48
CA LYS A 250 7.73 -29.14 22.21
C LYS A 250 8.15 -27.86 22.94
N LYS A 251 9.03 -27.06 22.32
CA LYS A 251 9.50 -25.79 22.86
C LYS A 251 8.91 -24.61 22.08
N PHE A 252 8.54 -23.57 22.81
CA PHE A 252 8.15 -22.30 22.20
C PHE A 252 9.30 -21.70 21.37
N CYS A 253 8.96 -21.19 20.19
CA CYS A 253 9.92 -20.62 19.25
C CYS A 253 9.29 -19.45 18.51
N ILE A 254 9.97 -18.34 18.43
CA ILE A 254 9.49 -17.11 17.79
C ILE A 254 9.49 -17.25 16.26
N GLU A 255 10.37 -18.07 15.71
CA GLU A 255 10.46 -18.35 14.28
C GLU A 255 9.16 -18.99 13.76
N VAL A 256 8.47 -19.77 14.60
CA VAL A 256 7.14 -20.31 14.25
C VAL A 256 6.13 -19.17 14.08
N ILE A 257 6.16 -18.14 14.93
CA ILE A 257 5.27 -16.99 14.81
C ILE A 257 5.52 -16.22 13.50
N PHE A 258 6.79 -16.09 13.08
CA PHE A 258 7.11 -15.49 11.79
C PHE A 258 6.57 -16.33 10.61
N LEU A 259 6.73 -17.65 10.67
CA LEU A 259 6.20 -18.55 9.65
C LEU A 259 4.66 -18.51 9.60
N LEU A 260 4.00 -18.50 10.75
CA LEU A 260 2.54 -18.39 10.83
C LEU A 260 2.04 -17.06 10.24
N GLY A 261 2.66 -15.94 10.61
CA GLY A 261 2.32 -14.63 10.05
C GLY A 261 2.55 -14.55 8.54
N MET A 262 3.68 -15.10 8.06
CA MET A 262 3.94 -15.19 6.63
C MET A 262 2.92 -16.10 5.91
N SER A 263 2.58 -17.25 6.49
CA SER A 263 1.58 -18.16 5.94
C SER A 263 0.20 -17.52 5.86
N CYS A 264 -0.20 -16.73 6.88
CA CYS A 264 -1.44 -15.96 6.86
C CYS A 264 -1.44 -14.91 5.74
N SER A 265 -0.31 -14.22 5.55
CA SER A 265 -0.13 -13.24 4.45
C SER A 265 -0.16 -13.92 3.08
N LEU A 266 0.54 -15.04 2.91
CA LEU A 266 0.51 -15.83 1.67
C LEU A 266 -0.89 -16.34 1.36
N PHE A 267 -1.58 -16.90 2.35
CA PHE A 267 -2.97 -17.34 2.19
C PHE A 267 -3.88 -16.19 1.76
N THR A 268 -3.74 -15.01 2.39
CA THR A 268 -4.51 -13.82 2.00
C THR A 268 -4.22 -13.40 0.56
N CYS A 269 -2.95 -13.45 0.12
CA CYS A 269 -2.58 -13.17 -1.27
C CYS A 269 -3.25 -14.13 -2.26
N LEU A 270 -3.37 -15.40 -1.91
CA LEU A 270 -4.01 -16.42 -2.76
C LEU A 270 -5.54 -16.23 -2.89
N LEU A 271 -6.17 -15.46 -2.01
CA LEU A 271 -7.59 -15.12 -2.10
C LEU A 271 -7.88 -13.99 -3.11
N ILE A 272 -6.87 -13.34 -3.66
CA ILE A 272 -7.00 -12.13 -4.50
C ILE A 272 -6.79 -12.49 -5.96
N GLU A 273 -7.78 -12.23 -6.82
CA GLU A 273 -7.73 -12.56 -8.25
C GLU A 273 -6.62 -11.83 -8.99
N ASN A 274 -6.58 -10.50 -8.85
CA ASN A 274 -5.60 -9.64 -9.51
C ASN A 274 -4.55 -9.16 -8.50
N LEU A 275 -3.77 -10.12 -7.98
CA LEU A 275 -2.71 -9.85 -7.03
C LEU A 275 -1.60 -9.01 -7.68
N ASN A 276 -1.18 -7.95 -6.99
CA ASN A 276 -0.04 -7.11 -7.33
C ASN A 276 0.80 -6.81 -6.08
N VAL A 277 1.92 -6.11 -6.24
CA VAL A 277 2.85 -5.79 -5.15
C VAL A 277 2.16 -5.06 -4.00
N ASN A 278 1.29 -4.07 -4.29
CA ASN A 278 0.58 -3.33 -3.25
C ASN A 278 -0.42 -4.20 -2.48
N LYS A 279 -1.09 -5.10 -3.17
CA LYS A 279 -1.99 -6.07 -2.55
C LYS A 279 -1.24 -7.13 -1.73
N ALA A 280 0.04 -7.36 -2.03
CA ALA A 280 0.93 -8.26 -1.29
C ALA A 280 1.73 -7.56 -0.17
N ASN A 281 1.47 -6.30 0.13
CA ASN A 281 2.25 -5.49 1.07
C ASN A 281 2.37 -6.10 2.49
N SER A 282 1.43 -6.94 2.92
CA SER A 282 1.52 -7.67 4.19
C SER A 282 2.63 -8.72 4.24
N LEU A 283 3.14 -9.15 3.07
CA LEU A 283 4.13 -10.23 2.94
C LEU A 283 5.57 -9.72 3.02
N HIS A 284 5.83 -8.50 2.57
CA HIS A 284 7.17 -8.03 2.26
C HIS A 284 8.10 -7.90 3.48
N PHE A 285 7.60 -7.50 4.66
CA PHE A 285 8.46 -7.44 5.84
C PHE A 285 8.87 -8.84 6.34
N TYR A 286 8.04 -9.88 6.13
CA TYR A 286 8.44 -11.27 6.41
C TYR A 286 9.52 -11.74 5.43
N THR A 287 9.41 -11.37 4.16
CA THR A 287 10.43 -11.64 3.14
C THR A 287 11.77 -11.00 3.51
N LEU A 288 11.75 -9.77 4.03
CA LEU A 288 12.95 -9.09 4.55
C LEU A 288 13.54 -9.78 5.79
N ILE A 289 12.72 -10.34 6.68
CA ILE A 289 13.21 -11.16 7.78
C ILE A 289 13.95 -12.39 7.23
N MET A 290 13.36 -13.08 6.25
CA MET A 290 14.01 -14.24 5.62
C MET A 290 15.31 -13.84 4.93
N LEU A 291 15.32 -12.75 4.17
CA LEU A 291 16.52 -12.20 3.55
C LEU A 291 17.63 -11.95 4.58
N THR A 292 17.26 -11.29 5.69
CA THR A 292 18.20 -10.97 6.77
C THR A 292 18.83 -12.23 7.37
N ILE A 293 18.00 -13.23 7.68
CA ILE A 293 18.49 -14.50 8.24
C ILE A 293 19.30 -15.28 7.21
N GLY A 294 18.93 -15.24 5.93
CA GLY A 294 19.68 -15.89 4.88
C GLY A 294 21.09 -15.33 4.68
N ILE A 295 21.23 -14.00 4.69
CA ILE A 295 22.57 -13.38 4.61
C ILE A 295 23.39 -13.70 5.87
N LYS A 296 22.76 -13.65 7.05
CA LYS A 296 23.42 -14.06 8.31
C LYS A 296 23.91 -15.51 8.22
N GLU A 297 23.09 -16.42 7.72
CA GLU A 297 23.44 -17.82 7.54
C GLU A 297 24.57 -18.01 6.52
N ALA A 298 24.52 -17.31 5.38
CA ALA A 298 25.63 -17.27 4.42
C ALA A 298 26.91 -16.78 5.06
N PHE A 299 26.87 -15.75 5.91
CA PHE A 299 28.04 -15.31 6.67
C PHE A 299 28.55 -16.35 7.67
N SER A 300 27.69 -17.19 8.20
CA SER A 300 28.05 -18.31 9.06
C SER A 300 28.72 -19.44 8.28
N ILE A 301 28.14 -19.84 7.15
CA ILE A 301 28.67 -20.87 6.24
C ILE A 301 30.07 -20.46 5.74
N PHE A 302 30.19 -19.22 5.28
CA PHE A 302 31.43 -18.69 4.75
C PHE A 302 32.28 -17.96 5.81
N LYS A 303 32.25 -18.46 7.08
CA LYS A 303 32.92 -17.81 8.20
C LYS A 303 34.41 -17.53 7.97
N LYS A 304 35.09 -18.46 7.31
CA LYS A 304 36.54 -18.39 7.00
C LYS A 304 36.85 -17.48 5.80
N TYR A 305 35.88 -17.19 4.93
CA TYR A 305 36.08 -16.49 3.65
C TYR A 305 35.61 -15.05 3.76
N ILE A 306 36.46 -14.17 4.29
CA ILE A 306 36.14 -12.74 4.46
C ILE A 306 35.83 -12.05 3.13
N ILE A 307 36.44 -12.50 2.03
CA ILE A 307 36.22 -11.96 0.69
C ILE A 307 34.75 -12.15 0.30
N ILE A 308 34.16 -13.34 0.50
CA ILE A 308 32.76 -13.64 0.15
C ILE A 308 31.80 -12.69 0.90
N LYS A 309 32.06 -12.44 2.20
CA LYS A 309 31.24 -11.52 2.98
C LYS A 309 31.33 -10.11 2.46
N LYS A 310 32.55 -9.64 2.15
CA LYS A 310 32.77 -8.31 1.57
C LYS A 310 32.10 -8.21 0.18
N THR A 311 32.21 -9.24 -0.65
CA THR A 311 31.53 -9.27 -1.97
C THR A 311 30.03 -9.15 -1.83
N ILE A 312 29.38 -9.91 -0.93
CA ILE A 312 27.94 -9.78 -0.67
C ILE A 312 27.58 -8.33 -0.28
N LEU A 313 28.29 -7.73 0.68
CA LEU A 313 28.00 -6.37 1.12
C LEU A 313 28.22 -5.34 0.00
N LEU A 314 29.31 -5.48 -0.77
CA LEU A 314 29.60 -4.60 -1.91
C LEU A 314 28.58 -4.75 -3.04
N SER A 315 28.07 -5.97 -3.29
CA SER A 315 27.01 -6.19 -4.28
C SER A 315 25.72 -5.46 -3.90
N TYR A 316 25.33 -5.46 -2.62
CA TYR A 316 24.16 -4.67 -2.16
C TYR A 316 24.42 -3.17 -2.23
N ALA A 317 25.61 -2.71 -1.86
CA ALA A 317 25.97 -1.30 -1.99
C ALA A 317 25.93 -0.83 -3.46
N ALA A 318 26.51 -1.63 -4.37
CA ALA A 318 26.47 -1.35 -5.80
C ALA A 318 25.03 -1.37 -6.34
N ALA A 319 24.24 -2.39 -6.00
CA ALA A 319 22.84 -2.48 -6.41
C ALA A 319 22.03 -1.27 -5.93
N PHE A 320 22.27 -0.79 -4.70
CA PHE A 320 21.62 0.40 -4.17
C PHE A 320 22.04 1.66 -4.94
N ILE A 321 23.33 1.84 -5.22
CA ILE A 321 23.82 3.01 -5.97
C ILE A 321 23.21 3.03 -7.38
N PHE A 322 23.20 1.91 -8.10
CA PHE A 322 22.61 1.81 -9.43
C PHE A 322 21.09 2.05 -9.40
N PHE A 323 20.38 1.42 -8.45
CA PHE A 323 18.95 1.66 -8.27
C PHE A 323 18.66 3.12 -7.99
N PHE A 324 19.37 3.73 -7.04
CA PHE A 324 19.08 5.09 -6.60
C PHE A 324 19.40 6.11 -7.70
N SER A 325 20.47 5.90 -8.45
CA SER A 325 20.80 6.71 -9.63
C SER A 325 19.70 6.62 -10.68
N PHE A 326 19.30 5.42 -11.08
CA PHE A 326 18.22 5.19 -12.04
C PHE A 326 16.87 5.76 -11.55
N TYR A 327 16.56 5.56 -10.29
CA TYR A 327 15.31 6.01 -9.68
C TYR A 327 15.15 7.53 -9.67
N LEU A 328 16.25 8.28 -9.54
CA LEU A 328 16.23 9.74 -9.55
C LEU A 328 16.33 10.34 -10.95
N SER A 329 16.72 9.58 -11.97
CA SER A 329 16.89 10.03 -13.36
C SER A 329 15.83 9.41 -14.28
N ASP A 330 16.17 8.29 -14.91
CA ASP A 330 15.38 7.69 -16.00
C ASP A 330 14.00 7.23 -15.56
N TYR A 331 13.88 6.67 -14.35
CA TYR A 331 12.59 6.25 -13.82
C TYR A 331 11.63 7.43 -13.63
N ASN A 332 12.12 8.59 -13.21
CA ASN A 332 11.29 9.77 -13.04
C ASN A 332 10.62 10.20 -14.35
N ASN A 333 11.35 10.10 -15.46
CA ASN A 333 10.82 10.39 -16.79
C ASN A 333 9.80 9.33 -17.24
N GLN A 334 10.09 8.05 -17.00
CA GLN A 334 9.20 6.94 -17.38
C GLN A 334 7.86 7.00 -16.65
N ILE A 335 7.85 7.38 -15.38
CA ILE A 335 6.64 7.38 -14.56
C ILE A 335 5.85 8.69 -14.62
N SER A 336 6.38 9.73 -15.27
CA SER A 336 5.77 11.07 -15.32
C SER A 336 4.33 11.04 -15.85
N TYR A 337 4.07 10.24 -16.88
CA TYR A 337 2.73 10.07 -17.45
C TYR A 337 1.75 9.44 -16.46
N ASP A 338 2.14 8.35 -15.81
CA ASP A 338 1.29 7.64 -14.84
C ASP A 338 0.98 8.49 -13.60
N PHE A 339 1.90 9.36 -13.21
CA PHE A 339 1.73 10.30 -12.09
C PHE A 339 1.20 11.67 -12.52
N ARG A 340 0.72 11.79 -13.77
CA ARG A 340 0.00 12.97 -14.26
C ARG A 340 0.83 14.26 -14.21
N SER A 341 2.11 14.17 -14.55
CA SER A 341 2.98 15.34 -14.61
C SER A 341 2.46 16.35 -15.64
N GLY A 342 2.41 17.63 -15.27
CA GLY A 342 1.84 18.72 -16.06
C GLY A 342 0.33 18.95 -15.86
N LEU A 343 -0.42 18.04 -15.22
CA LEU A 343 -1.86 18.24 -15.03
C LEU A 343 -2.16 19.44 -14.11
N GLU A 344 -1.38 19.65 -13.05
CA GLU A 344 -1.53 20.81 -12.16
C GLU A 344 -1.41 22.12 -12.93
N ASP A 345 -0.35 22.26 -13.72
CA ASP A 345 -0.10 23.48 -14.51
C ASP A 345 -1.19 23.69 -15.56
N ALA A 346 -1.63 22.62 -16.23
CA ALA A 346 -2.74 22.68 -17.19
C ALA A 346 -4.05 23.15 -16.54
N VAL A 347 -4.39 22.66 -15.32
CA VAL A 347 -5.57 23.11 -14.57
C VAL A 347 -5.43 24.59 -14.18
N GLN A 348 -4.28 25.02 -13.67
CA GLN A 348 -4.07 26.41 -13.27
C GLN A 348 -4.12 27.37 -14.47
N PHE A 349 -3.64 26.95 -15.64
CA PHE A 349 -3.76 27.75 -16.87
C PHE A 349 -5.22 27.83 -17.34
N ALA A 350 -5.93 26.69 -17.43
CA ALA A 350 -7.31 26.63 -17.87
C ALA A 350 -8.25 27.52 -17.02
N LYS A 351 -8.02 27.62 -15.71
CA LYS A 351 -8.77 28.48 -14.79
C LYS A 351 -8.66 29.97 -15.11
N GLN A 352 -7.65 30.41 -15.81
CA GLN A 352 -7.49 31.83 -16.20
C GLN A 352 -8.43 32.22 -17.33
N ILE A 353 -9.02 31.25 -18.03
CA ILE A 353 -9.95 31.45 -19.13
C ILE A 353 -11.37 31.33 -18.56
N PRO A 354 -12.23 32.36 -18.65
CA PRO A 354 -13.58 32.36 -18.06
C PRO A 354 -14.56 31.54 -18.91
N SER A 355 -14.42 30.21 -18.91
CA SER A 355 -15.24 29.27 -19.67
C SER A 355 -15.41 27.98 -18.89
N ASP A 356 -16.38 27.15 -19.33
CA ASP A 356 -16.51 25.80 -18.84
C ASP A 356 -15.33 24.95 -19.37
N ILE A 357 -14.83 24.05 -18.51
CA ILE A 357 -13.64 23.23 -18.76
C ILE A 357 -14.06 21.78 -18.97
N CYS A 358 -13.83 21.26 -20.16
CA CYS A 358 -14.01 19.86 -20.49
C CYS A 358 -12.71 19.07 -20.34
N LEU A 359 -12.78 17.92 -19.70
CA LEU A 359 -11.65 17.10 -19.32
C LEU A 359 -11.67 15.76 -20.07
N ASP A 360 -10.50 15.32 -20.53
CA ASP A 360 -10.35 13.97 -21.04
C ASP A 360 -10.81 12.91 -20.00
N SER A 361 -11.45 11.84 -20.48
CA SER A 361 -12.01 10.79 -19.62
C SER A 361 -10.99 10.04 -18.75
N SER A 362 -9.70 10.14 -19.08
CA SER A 362 -8.60 9.58 -18.28
C SER A 362 -8.27 10.42 -17.05
N ILE A 363 -8.75 11.67 -16.96
CA ILE A 363 -8.55 12.58 -15.84
C ILE A 363 -9.65 12.33 -14.80
N TYR A 364 -9.26 11.99 -13.57
CA TYR A 364 -10.21 11.72 -12.50
C TYR A 364 -10.64 13.01 -11.79
N TYR A 365 -11.92 13.10 -11.44
CA TYR A 365 -12.47 14.26 -10.71
C TYR A 365 -11.73 14.58 -9.41
N SER A 366 -11.22 13.56 -8.72
CA SER A 366 -10.45 13.74 -7.48
C SER A 366 -9.12 14.47 -7.69
N GLN A 367 -8.51 14.36 -8.88
CA GLN A 367 -7.30 15.10 -9.23
C GLN A 367 -7.62 16.58 -9.45
N ILE A 368 -8.75 16.87 -10.10
CA ILE A 368 -9.21 18.25 -10.31
C ILE A 368 -9.57 18.89 -8.97
N LEU A 369 -10.31 18.21 -8.10
CA LEU A 369 -10.61 18.70 -6.74
C LEU A 369 -9.33 19.04 -5.96
N PHE A 370 -8.28 18.22 -6.13
CA PHE A 370 -7.00 18.42 -5.46
C PHE A 370 -6.25 19.64 -5.99
N TYR A 371 -6.12 19.79 -7.32
CA TYR A 371 -5.36 20.88 -7.93
C TYR A 371 -6.13 22.20 -7.99
N ASP A 372 -7.43 22.15 -8.20
CA ASP A 372 -8.30 23.33 -8.18
C ASP A 372 -8.60 23.81 -6.78
N GLN A 373 -8.55 22.93 -5.77
CA GLN A 373 -8.96 23.18 -4.39
C GLN A 373 -10.40 23.66 -4.28
N THR A 374 -11.29 23.12 -5.13
CA THR A 374 -12.72 23.44 -5.13
C THR A 374 -13.31 23.31 -3.72
N PRO A 375 -14.02 24.33 -3.19
CA PRO A 375 -14.67 24.28 -1.89
C PRO A 375 -15.66 23.10 -1.81
N THR A 376 -15.68 22.42 -0.65
CA THR A 376 -16.48 21.20 -0.47
C THR A 376 -17.99 21.44 -0.67
N ASP A 377 -18.50 22.59 -0.22
CA ASP A 377 -19.88 22.98 -0.40
C ASP A 377 -20.24 23.22 -1.88
N VAL A 378 -19.35 23.85 -2.65
CA VAL A 378 -19.52 24.01 -4.10
C VAL A 378 -19.56 22.63 -4.79
N PHE A 379 -18.59 21.76 -4.47
CA PHE A 379 -18.57 20.42 -5.03
C PHE A 379 -19.86 19.64 -4.71
N LEU A 380 -20.24 19.56 -3.43
CA LEU A 380 -21.41 18.78 -2.98
C LEU A 380 -22.74 19.29 -3.56
N ASN A 381 -22.85 20.60 -3.82
CA ASN A 381 -24.05 21.20 -4.38
C ASN A 381 -24.14 21.11 -5.91
N THR A 382 -23.03 20.83 -6.61
CA THR A 382 -22.98 20.86 -8.07
C THR A 382 -22.61 19.51 -8.70
N VAL A 383 -22.16 18.52 -7.92
CA VAL A 383 -21.69 17.24 -8.47
C VAL A 383 -22.83 16.40 -9.05
N GLU A 384 -22.62 15.91 -10.25
CA GLU A 384 -23.47 14.92 -10.91
C GLU A 384 -22.68 13.62 -11.13
N TYR A 385 -23.15 12.53 -10.51
CA TYR A 385 -22.58 11.22 -10.66
C TYR A 385 -23.26 10.41 -11.77
N SER A 386 -22.48 9.55 -12.46
CA SER A 386 -23.03 8.60 -13.44
C SER A 386 -23.42 7.26 -12.82
N ASN A 387 -22.90 6.91 -11.64
CA ASN A 387 -22.99 5.57 -11.05
C ASN A 387 -23.18 5.56 -9.53
N TYR A 388 -23.80 6.58 -8.97
CA TYR A 388 -24.11 6.63 -7.53
C TYR A 388 -25.26 5.68 -7.16
N PRO A 389 -25.20 4.95 -6.00
CA PRO A 389 -24.07 4.79 -5.10
C PRO A 389 -23.11 3.66 -5.55
N SER A 390 -21.82 3.93 -5.57
CA SER A 390 -20.79 2.95 -5.94
C SER A 390 -19.52 3.14 -5.11
N ALA A 391 -18.73 2.07 -4.96
CA ALA A 391 -17.40 2.17 -4.36
C ALA A 391 -16.39 2.96 -5.21
N PHE A 392 -16.66 3.04 -6.52
CA PHE A 392 -15.87 3.79 -7.50
C PHE A 392 -16.81 4.78 -8.19
N LEU A 393 -16.84 6.01 -7.68
CA LEU A 393 -17.69 7.05 -8.21
C LEU A 393 -17.12 7.63 -9.50
N HIS A 394 -17.96 7.74 -10.52
CA HIS A 394 -17.69 8.46 -11.74
C HIS A 394 -18.52 9.74 -11.75
N VAL A 395 -17.86 10.87 -11.89
CA VAL A 395 -18.48 12.19 -11.99
C VAL A 395 -18.64 12.58 -13.44
N LYS A 396 -19.82 13.08 -13.81
CA LYS A 396 -20.08 13.68 -15.11
C LYS A 396 -19.66 15.14 -15.15
N LYS A 397 -20.04 15.88 -14.09
CA LYS A 397 -19.67 17.29 -13.94
C LYS A 397 -19.71 17.74 -12.47
N PHE A 398 -19.01 18.82 -12.16
CA PHE A 398 -19.19 19.63 -10.97
C PHE A 398 -18.64 21.04 -11.22
N SER A 399 -19.21 22.06 -10.59
CA SER A 399 -18.84 23.46 -10.85
C SER A 399 -18.87 23.74 -12.37
N ASN A 400 -17.79 24.24 -12.93
CA ASN A 400 -17.57 24.46 -14.35
C ASN A 400 -16.72 23.34 -15.03
N TYR A 401 -16.54 22.18 -14.38
CA TYR A 401 -15.81 21.04 -14.93
C TYR A 401 -16.76 19.96 -15.45
N GLU A 402 -16.56 19.53 -16.69
CA GLU A 402 -17.25 18.40 -17.34
C GLU A 402 -16.24 17.29 -17.69
N PHE A 403 -16.62 16.03 -17.52
CA PHE A 403 -15.75 14.87 -17.77
C PHE A 403 -16.23 14.06 -18.97
N GLY A 404 -15.33 13.85 -19.90
CA GLY A 404 -15.58 13.20 -21.19
C GLY A 404 -15.70 14.22 -22.31
N ILE A 405 -14.86 14.06 -23.33
CA ILE A 405 -14.81 14.93 -24.50
C ILE A 405 -15.45 14.19 -25.67
N ASP A 406 -16.44 14.82 -26.31
CA ASP A 406 -16.94 14.42 -27.62
C ASP A 406 -16.09 15.07 -28.71
N SER A 407 -15.14 14.31 -29.26
CA SER A 407 -14.22 14.81 -30.28
C SER A 407 -14.86 15.11 -31.63
N GLU A 408 -16.11 14.66 -31.87
CA GLU A 408 -16.84 14.94 -33.10
C GLU A 408 -17.63 16.26 -33.01
N ASN A 409 -17.96 16.70 -31.77
CA ASN A 409 -18.76 17.90 -31.53
C ASN A 409 -18.06 18.83 -30.51
N LEU A 410 -16.97 19.44 -30.93
CA LEU A 410 -16.21 20.38 -30.09
C LEU A 410 -16.92 21.73 -29.99
N ASP A 411 -17.20 22.19 -28.78
CA ASP A 411 -17.78 23.49 -28.49
C ASP A 411 -16.68 24.57 -28.47
N PRO A 412 -16.74 25.57 -29.36
CA PRO A 412 -15.72 26.62 -29.45
C PRO A 412 -15.70 27.56 -28.21
N GLU A 413 -16.76 27.58 -27.40
CA GLU A 413 -16.84 28.41 -26.20
C GLU A 413 -16.24 27.75 -24.96
N LYS A 414 -15.89 26.45 -25.04
CA LYS A 414 -15.29 25.68 -23.95
C LYS A 414 -13.77 25.63 -24.03
N VAL A 415 -13.15 25.40 -22.87
CA VAL A 415 -11.73 25.06 -22.72
C VAL A 415 -11.61 23.56 -22.51
N TYR A 416 -10.58 22.96 -23.06
CA TYR A 416 -10.37 21.51 -22.99
C TYR A 416 -9.01 21.21 -22.37
N ILE A 417 -8.96 20.34 -21.35
CA ILE A 417 -7.73 19.74 -20.86
C ILE A 417 -7.64 18.33 -21.39
N ILE A 418 -6.63 18.09 -22.22
CA ILE A 418 -6.44 16.88 -23.01
C ILE A 418 -5.06 16.29 -22.76
N THR A 419 -4.88 15.01 -23.07
CA THR A 419 -3.57 14.40 -23.21
C THR A 419 -2.91 14.84 -24.53
N ASN A 420 -1.59 14.93 -24.60
CA ASN A 420 -0.89 15.46 -25.78
C ASN A 420 -1.16 14.67 -27.07
N ASP A 421 -1.50 13.40 -26.99
CA ASP A 421 -1.89 12.56 -28.12
C ASP A 421 -3.21 13.01 -28.78
N MET A 422 -4.08 13.72 -28.07
CA MET A 422 -5.30 14.30 -28.59
C MET A 422 -5.12 15.69 -29.23
N GLU A 423 -4.00 16.36 -29.03
CA GLU A 423 -3.74 17.75 -29.46
C GLU A 423 -4.03 17.95 -30.97
N TYR A 424 -3.67 16.99 -31.79
CA TYR A 424 -3.89 17.03 -33.22
C TYR A 424 -5.37 17.20 -33.62
N VAL A 425 -6.31 16.63 -32.86
CA VAL A 425 -7.75 16.77 -33.12
C VAL A 425 -8.18 18.22 -32.95
N PHE A 426 -7.70 18.87 -31.91
CA PHE A 426 -8.05 20.27 -31.60
C PHE A 426 -7.40 21.27 -32.55
N LEU A 427 -6.14 21.04 -32.95
CA LEU A 427 -5.47 21.86 -33.96
C LEU A 427 -6.20 21.81 -35.31
N LYS A 428 -6.72 20.65 -35.71
CA LYS A 428 -7.54 20.56 -36.93
C LYS A 428 -8.87 21.31 -36.87
N ALA A 429 -9.39 21.49 -35.65
CA ALA A 429 -10.63 22.22 -35.39
C ALA A 429 -10.38 23.71 -35.09
N ASP A 430 -9.17 24.23 -35.41
CA ASP A 430 -8.76 25.62 -35.24
C ASP A 430 -8.77 26.09 -33.77
N PHE A 431 -8.49 25.19 -32.81
CA PHE A 431 -8.17 25.57 -31.44
C PHE A 431 -6.70 25.94 -31.29
N LYS A 432 -6.41 26.88 -30.40
CA LYS A 432 -5.04 27.10 -29.90
C LYS A 432 -4.75 26.10 -28.82
N THR A 433 -3.52 25.62 -28.75
CA THR A 433 -3.07 24.70 -27.70
C THR A 433 -1.88 25.27 -26.95
N GLU A 434 -1.87 25.05 -25.61
CA GLU A 434 -0.74 25.34 -24.74
C GLU A 434 -0.36 24.03 -24.03
N THR A 435 0.91 23.62 -24.13
CA THR A 435 1.37 22.30 -23.71
C THR A 435 2.09 22.36 -22.35
N PHE A 436 1.71 21.45 -21.44
CA PHE A 436 2.23 21.27 -20.08
C PHE A 436 2.66 19.81 -19.90
N GLU A 437 3.90 19.49 -20.18
CA GLU A 437 4.46 18.13 -20.12
C GLU A 437 3.61 17.07 -20.85
N ASN A 438 2.77 16.32 -20.14
CA ASN A 438 1.91 15.27 -20.71
C ASN A 438 0.50 15.74 -21.09
N TYR A 439 0.16 16.99 -20.83
CA TYR A 439 -1.16 17.59 -21.06
C TYR A 439 -1.09 18.83 -21.90
N SER A 440 -2.17 19.08 -22.64
CA SER A 440 -2.36 20.33 -23.36
C SER A 440 -3.72 20.94 -23.02
N VAL A 441 -3.77 22.26 -23.00
CA VAL A 441 -5.01 23.03 -22.86
C VAL A 441 -5.37 23.58 -24.22
N ALA A 442 -6.54 23.20 -24.76
CA ALA A 442 -7.04 23.68 -26.05
C ALA A 442 -8.21 24.66 -25.82
N TYR A 443 -8.18 25.81 -26.53
CA TYR A 443 -9.16 26.88 -26.38
C TYR A 443 -9.27 27.72 -27.67
N LYS A 444 -10.40 28.42 -27.84
CA LYS A 444 -10.56 29.48 -28.84
C LYS A 444 -10.65 30.83 -28.15
N MET A 445 -10.06 31.85 -28.81
CA MET A 445 -10.22 33.23 -28.34
C MET A 445 -11.38 33.90 -29.07
#